data_b7361390f0243efdbb31870f9c6b17bb
#
_entry.id   b7361390f0243efdbb31870f9c6b17bb
#
_cell.length_a   1.000
_cell.length_b   1.000
_cell.length_c   1.000
_cell.angle_alpha   90.00
_cell.angle_beta   90.00
_cell.angle_gamma   90.00
#
_symmetry.space_group_name_H-M   'P 1'
#
loop_
_entity.id
_entity.type
_entity.pdbx_description
1 polymer ?
#
loop_
_entity_poly.entity_id
_entity_poly.type
_entity_poly.pdbx_seq_one_letter_code
_entity_poly.pdbx_strand_id
1 'polypeptide(L)'
;SGLIISLGEWVLRSACHDLHKINQHSAQPLRMAVNVSVMQFRQPNFLDVLDRALSESAIDPRLLELEITESVAMLDASFMIDLLNRIKGLGVSLAVDDFGTGFSSLSYLERLNVDRLKIDLSFVRQMEQSDGSKRIVETIIQLGRSLQLELIAEGIELESQAQILTAMGCHEGQGYLFAQPLELPILLEHLHSH
;
A
#
# COMPACT_ATOMS: atom_id res chain seq x y z
N SER A 1 8.57 1.00 21.99
CA SER A 1 8.00 2.00 22.89
C SER A 1 6.53 2.22 22.55
N GLY A 2 5.65 2.45 23.55
CA GLY A 2 4.19 2.56 23.34
C GLY A 2 3.76 3.71 22.43
N LEU A 3 4.64 4.67 22.15
CA LEU A 3 4.33 5.83 21.30
C LEU A 3 3.94 5.45 19.86
N ILE A 4 4.62 4.47 19.25
CA ILE A 4 4.31 4.05 17.87
C ILE A 4 2.91 3.41 17.78
N ILE A 5 2.45 2.76 18.84
CA ILE A 5 1.13 2.13 18.88
C ILE A 5 0.06 3.22 18.93
N SER A 6 0.17 4.17 19.88
CA SER A 6 -0.78 5.28 20.01
C SER A 6 -0.79 6.19 18.78
N LEU A 7 0.38 6.48 18.21
CA LEU A 7 0.50 7.26 16.99
C LEU A 7 -0.16 6.53 15.82
N GLY A 8 0.11 5.23 15.68
CA GLY A 8 -0.47 4.44 14.60
C GLY A 8 -1.98 4.29 14.68
N GLU A 9 -2.55 4.16 15.90
CA GLU A 9 -4.01 4.20 16.09
C GLU A 9 -4.58 5.56 15.66
N TRP A 10 -3.93 6.66 16.06
CA TRP A 10 -4.33 8.00 15.65
C TRP A 10 -4.25 8.18 14.13
N VAL A 11 -3.16 7.74 13.48
CA VAL A 11 -2.99 7.80 12.01
C VAL A 11 -4.11 7.03 11.32
N LEU A 12 -4.40 5.81 11.74
CA LEU A 12 -5.45 4.98 11.14
C LEU A 12 -6.82 5.64 11.22
N ARG A 13 -7.19 6.16 12.40
CA ARG A 13 -8.47 6.87 12.58
C ARG A 13 -8.53 8.15 11.73
N SER A 14 -7.44 8.93 11.73
CA SER A 14 -7.38 10.17 10.93
C SER A 14 -7.50 9.87 9.45
N ALA A 15 -6.78 8.85 8.95
CA ALA A 15 -6.86 8.44 7.56
C ALA A 15 -8.27 8.01 7.15
N CYS A 16 -8.95 7.20 7.97
CA CYS A 16 -10.34 6.80 7.70
C CYS A 16 -11.28 8.01 7.68
N HIS A 17 -11.13 8.94 8.62
CA HIS A 17 -11.96 10.15 8.67
C HIS A 17 -11.70 11.08 7.48
N ASP A 18 -10.44 11.25 7.08
CA ASP A 18 -10.07 12.07 5.93
C ASP A 18 -10.49 11.41 4.61
N LEU A 19 -10.40 10.08 4.50
CA LEU A 19 -10.93 9.33 3.35
C LEU A 19 -12.43 9.55 3.19
N HIS A 20 -13.19 9.54 4.27
CA HIS A 20 -14.63 9.87 4.25
C HIS A 20 -14.87 11.25 3.65
N LYS A 21 -14.15 12.29 4.11
CA LYS A 21 -14.26 13.66 3.58
C LYS A 21 -13.86 13.72 2.11
N ILE A 22 -12.75 13.10 1.73
CA ILE A 22 -12.25 13.07 0.35
C ILE A 22 -13.32 12.49 -0.58
N ASN A 23 -13.92 11.37 -0.21
CA ASN A 23 -14.93 10.71 -1.03
C ASN A 23 -16.29 11.43 -1.08
N GLN A 24 -16.56 12.36 -0.15
CA GLN A 24 -17.70 13.27 -0.27
C GLN A 24 -17.51 14.34 -1.37
N HIS A 25 -16.27 14.61 -1.76
CA HIS A 25 -15.91 15.65 -2.73
C HIS A 25 -15.37 15.10 -4.04
N SER A 26 -15.15 13.80 -4.13
CA SER A 26 -14.63 13.13 -5.32
C SER A 26 -15.75 12.56 -6.19
N ALA A 27 -15.65 12.74 -7.51
CA ALA A 27 -16.59 12.17 -8.48
C ALA A 27 -16.50 10.62 -8.56
N GLN A 28 -15.36 10.05 -8.17
CA GLN A 28 -15.13 8.61 -8.11
C GLN A 28 -14.55 8.22 -6.75
N PRO A 29 -14.89 7.03 -6.22
CA PRO A 29 -14.33 6.57 -4.96
C PRO A 29 -12.80 6.48 -5.03
N LEU A 30 -12.12 7.20 -4.13
CA LEU A 30 -10.68 7.17 -3.96
C LEU A 30 -10.31 6.20 -2.84
N ARG A 31 -9.16 5.55 -2.98
CA ARG A 31 -8.57 4.67 -1.96
C ARG A 31 -7.59 5.45 -1.10
N MET A 32 -7.45 5.02 0.15
CA MET A 32 -6.45 5.53 1.10
C MET A 32 -5.57 4.39 1.56
N ALA A 33 -4.27 4.53 1.35
CA ALA A 33 -3.28 3.59 1.86
C ALA A 33 -2.69 4.08 3.18
N VAL A 34 -2.50 3.16 4.13
CA VAL A 34 -1.95 3.44 5.47
C VAL A 34 -0.88 2.43 5.81
N ASN A 35 0.32 2.92 6.06
CA ASN A 35 1.43 2.09 6.54
C ASN A 35 1.19 1.61 7.97
N VAL A 36 1.37 0.30 8.19
CA VAL A 36 1.21 -0.32 9.51
C VAL A 36 2.50 -1.00 9.94
N SER A 37 2.98 -0.63 11.13
CA SER A 37 4.18 -1.22 11.71
C SER A 37 3.94 -2.60 12.29
N VAL A 38 5.00 -3.43 12.35
CA VAL A 38 4.97 -4.74 13.03
C VAL A 38 4.52 -4.62 14.49
N MET A 39 4.85 -3.53 15.16
CA MET A 39 4.48 -3.30 16.56
C MET A 39 2.97 -3.13 16.74
N GLN A 40 2.30 -2.54 15.75
CA GLN A 40 0.84 -2.40 15.74
C GLN A 40 0.16 -3.75 15.46
N PHE A 41 0.62 -4.51 14.46
CA PHE A 41 0.07 -5.83 14.15
C PHE A 41 0.17 -6.82 15.32
N ARG A 42 1.22 -6.70 16.13
CA ARG A 42 1.39 -7.54 17.32
C ARG A 42 0.52 -7.14 18.51
N GLN A 43 -0.24 -6.04 18.43
CA GLN A 43 -1.15 -5.67 19.50
C GLN A 43 -2.38 -6.60 19.48
N PRO A 44 -2.73 -7.20 20.63
CA PRO A 44 -3.90 -8.10 20.71
C PRO A 44 -5.21 -7.42 20.28
N ASN A 45 -5.32 -6.10 20.45
CA ASN A 45 -6.49 -5.30 20.13
C ASN A 45 -6.43 -4.62 18.75
N PHE A 46 -5.45 -4.95 17.89
CA PHE A 46 -5.29 -4.27 16.59
C PHE A 46 -6.55 -4.35 15.73
N LEU A 47 -7.18 -5.53 15.65
CA LEU A 47 -8.40 -5.71 14.87
C LEU A 47 -9.59 -4.91 15.43
N ASP A 48 -9.69 -4.80 16.75
CA ASP A 48 -10.73 -3.98 17.39
C ASP A 48 -10.54 -2.49 17.10
N VAL A 49 -9.26 -2.04 17.05
CA VAL A 49 -8.91 -0.67 16.66
C VAL A 49 -9.28 -0.41 15.21
N LEU A 50 -8.96 -1.34 14.29
CA LEU A 50 -9.29 -1.25 12.87
C LEU A 50 -10.81 -1.23 12.66
N ASP A 51 -11.53 -2.18 13.22
CA ASP A 51 -13.01 -2.28 13.10
C ASP A 51 -13.69 -1.01 13.63
N ARG A 52 -13.21 -0.48 14.76
CA ARG A 52 -13.70 0.78 15.31
C ARG A 52 -13.42 1.96 14.37
N ALA A 53 -12.22 2.08 13.81
CA ALA A 53 -11.88 3.16 12.89
C ALA A 53 -12.77 3.13 11.63
N LEU A 54 -13.05 1.94 11.09
CA LEU A 54 -13.97 1.76 9.97
C LEU A 54 -15.41 2.15 10.34
N SER A 55 -15.91 1.67 11.47
CA SER A 55 -17.28 1.92 11.93
C SER A 55 -17.52 3.39 12.26
N GLU A 56 -16.58 4.06 12.95
CA GLU A 56 -16.68 5.48 13.33
C GLU A 56 -16.63 6.42 12.12
N SER A 57 -15.87 6.06 11.08
CA SER A 57 -15.74 6.88 9.87
C SER A 57 -16.82 6.62 8.82
N ALA A 58 -17.55 5.52 8.94
CA ALA A 58 -18.57 5.07 7.98
C ALA A 58 -18.06 5.00 6.51
N ILE A 59 -16.79 4.68 6.31
CA ILE A 59 -16.21 4.44 4.99
C ILE A 59 -16.53 3.03 4.49
N ASP A 60 -16.51 2.83 3.18
CA ASP A 60 -16.44 1.48 2.61
C ASP A 60 -15.06 0.89 2.92
N PRO A 61 -14.97 -0.23 3.67
CA PRO A 61 -13.69 -0.84 4.02
C PRO A 61 -12.81 -1.17 2.82
N ARG A 62 -13.40 -1.42 1.64
CA ARG A 62 -12.67 -1.71 0.40
C ARG A 62 -11.85 -0.53 -0.13
N LEU A 63 -12.11 0.67 0.38
CA LEU A 63 -11.39 1.89 0.03
C LEU A 63 -10.20 2.17 0.97
N LEU A 64 -10.07 1.40 2.06
CA LEU A 64 -8.89 1.42 2.92
C LEU A 64 -7.93 0.30 2.51
N GLU A 65 -6.67 0.65 2.32
CA GLU A 65 -5.58 -0.30 2.08
C GLU A 65 -4.58 -0.20 3.24
N LEU A 66 -4.18 -1.33 3.82
CA LEU A 66 -3.10 -1.36 4.78
C LEU A 66 -1.82 -1.86 4.09
N GLU A 67 -0.75 -1.08 4.25
CA GLU A 67 0.56 -1.39 3.69
C GLU A 67 1.46 -1.99 4.76
N ILE A 68 2.08 -3.12 4.43
CA ILE A 68 3.04 -3.82 5.27
C ILE A 68 4.34 -4.00 4.48
N THR A 69 5.47 -3.69 5.07
CA THR A 69 6.75 -3.94 4.39
C THR A 69 6.99 -5.43 4.19
N GLU A 70 7.74 -5.78 3.14
CA GLU A 70 8.13 -7.17 2.85
C GLU A 70 8.69 -7.87 4.09
N SER A 71 9.58 -7.20 4.84
CA SER A 71 10.18 -7.76 6.05
C SER A 71 9.15 -8.07 7.15
N VAL A 72 8.13 -7.25 7.29
CA VAL A 72 7.04 -7.46 8.26
C VAL A 72 6.16 -8.63 7.82
N ALA A 73 5.83 -8.70 6.55
CA ALA A 73 5.05 -9.79 5.98
C ALA A 73 5.71 -11.16 6.21
N MET A 74 7.05 -11.22 6.24
CA MET A 74 7.82 -12.46 6.42
C MET A 74 8.02 -12.90 7.88
N LEU A 75 7.59 -12.10 8.86
CA LEU A 75 7.66 -12.46 10.27
C LEU A 75 6.55 -13.45 10.65
N ASP A 76 6.88 -14.47 11.45
CA ASP A 76 5.91 -15.42 12.02
C ASP A 76 4.76 -15.78 11.06
N ALA A 77 5.09 -16.63 10.09
CA ALA A 77 4.23 -16.92 8.95
C ALA A 77 2.79 -17.32 9.32
N SER A 78 2.62 -18.14 10.37
CA SER A 78 1.30 -18.61 10.80
C SER A 78 0.45 -17.49 11.38
N PHE A 79 1.05 -16.67 12.23
CA PHE A 79 0.39 -15.51 12.83
C PHE A 79 -0.01 -14.49 11.77
N MET A 80 0.90 -14.16 10.83
CA MET A 80 0.62 -13.18 9.78
C MET A 80 -0.49 -13.64 8.84
N ILE A 81 -0.46 -14.90 8.40
CA ILE A 81 -1.53 -15.43 7.52
C ILE A 81 -2.89 -15.31 8.21
N ASP A 82 -3.01 -15.72 9.48
CA ASP A 82 -4.27 -15.61 10.22
C ASP A 82 -4.72 -14.16 10.36
N LEU A 83 -3.83 -13.28 10.79
CA LEU A 83 -4.12 -11.86 10.98
C LEU A 83 -4.57 -11.18 9.67
N LEU A 84 -3.84 -11.40 8.56
CA LEU A 84 -4.18 -10.82 7.26
C LEU A 84 -5.52 -11.34 6.75
N ASN A 85 -5.85 -12.63 6.94
CA ASN A 85 -7.15 -13.18 6.60
C ASN A 85 -8.29 -12.54 7.41
N ARG A 86 -8.07 -12.25 8.68
CA ARG A 86 -9.05 -11.56 9.54
C ARG A 86 -9.25 -10.10 9.09
N ILE A 87 -8.18 -9.40 8.72
CA ILE A 87 -8.26 -8.05 8.15
C ILE A 87 -9.05 -8.07 6.83
N LYS A 88 -8.76 -9.04 5.96
CA LYS A 88 -9.54 -9.25 4.72
C LYS A 88 -11.01 -9.52 5.00
N GLY A 89 -11.32 -10.23 6.09
CA GLY A 89 -12.69 -10.47 6.56
C GLY A 89 -13.46 -9.19 6.91
N LEU A 90 -12.76 -8.09 7.26
CA LEU A 90 -13.35 -6.77 7.44
C LEU A 90 -13.57 -6.01 6.11
N GLY A 91 -13.08 -6.55 4.99
CA GLY A 91 -13.20 -5.94 3.67
C GLY A 91 -12.05 -5.00 3.28
N VAL A 92 -11.04 -4.86 4.14
CA VAL A 92 -9.88 -3.97 3.92
C VAL A 92 -8.90 -4.62 2.94
N SER A 93 -8.33 -3.82 2.04
CA SER A 93 -7.28 -4.24 1.10
C SER A 93 -5.91 -4.28 1.77
N LEU A 94 -5.02 -5.12 1.25
CA LEU A 94 -3.68 -5.32 1.78
C LEU A 94 -2.63 -5.18 0.67
N ALA A 95 -1.57 -4.42 0.93
CA ALA A 95 -0.44 -4.29 0.03
C ALA A 95 0.88 -4.68 0.73
N VAL A 96 1.77 -5.34 -0.02
CA VAL A 96 3.16 -5.54 0.43
C VAL A 96 4.01 -4.41 -0.14
N ASP A 97 4.60 -3.66 0.76
CA ASP A 97 5.42 -2.48 0.48
C ASP A 97 6.92 -2.81 0.45
N ASP A 98 7.73 -1.96 -0.19
CA ASP A 98 9.19 -2.11 -0.36
C ASP A 98 9.59 -3.45 -1.00
N PHE A 99 8.76 -4.01 -1.90
CA PHE A 99 8.98 -5.35 -2.43
C PHE A 99 10.21 -5.43 -3.34
N GLY A 100 11.01 -6.47 -3.09
CA GLY A 100 12.27 -6.73 -3.81
C GLY A 100 13.52 -6.32 -3.04
N THR A 101 13.39 -5.65 -1.89
CA THR A 101 14.53 -5.25 -1.05
C THR A 101 14.95 -6.33 -0.06
N GLY A 102 14.09 -7.34 0.17
CA GLY A 102 14.29 -8.42 1.12
C GLY A 102 14.48 -9.80 0.47
N PHE A 103 14.42 -10.83 1.29
CA PHE A 103 14.50 -12.24 0.89
C PHE A 103 13.12 -12.89 0.98
N SER A 104 12.25 -12.61 0.02
CA SER A 104 10.93 -13.23 0.01
C SER A 104 10.96 -14.66 -0.49
N SER A 105 10.32 -15.56 0.25
CA SER A 105 9.97 -16.87 -0.26
C SER A 105 8.70 -16.75 -1.11
N LEU A 106 8.80 -17.05 -2.41
CA LEU A 106 7.65 -17.01 -3.33
C LEU A 106 6.49 -17.89 -2.86
N SER A 107 6.79 -19.08 -2.32
CA SER A 107 5.79 -19.99 -1.75
C SER A 107 5.08 -19.43 -0.52
N TYR A 108 5.71 -18.49 0.16
CA TYR A 108 5.09 -17.80 1.28
C TYR A 108 4.23 -16.63 0.80
N LEU A 109 4.72 -15.83 -0.14
CA LEU A 109 3.94 -14.74 -0.75
C LEU A 109 2.62 -15.25 -1.34
N GLU A 110 2.63 -16.41 -2.02
CA GLU A 110 1.42 -17.06 -2.54
C GLU A 110 0.38 -17.37 -1.45
N ARG A 111 0.84 -17.64 -0.22
CA ARG A 111 -0.03 -17.94 0.93
C ARG A 111 -0.53 -16.70 1.67
N LEU A 112 0.12 -15.56 1.46
CA LEU A 112 -0.38 -14.30 1.98
C LEU A 112 -1.58 -13.85 1.15
N ASN A 113 -2.69 -13.64 1.81
CA ASN A 113 -3.91 -13.15 1.18
C ASN A 113 -3.83 -11.63 1.00
N VAL A 114 -2.89 -11.18 0.16
CA VAL A 114 -2.69 -9.76 -0.16
C VAL A 114 -3.25 -9.45 -1.55
N ASP A 115 -3.54 -8.20 -1.81
CA ASP A 115 -4.15 -7.74 -3.06
C ASP A 115 -3.11 -7.12 -3.99
N ARG A 116 -2.05 -6.52 -3.43
CA ARG A 116 -1.14 -5.66 -4.18
C ARG A 116 0.32 -5.86 -3.77
N LEU A 117 1.22 -5.65 -4.73
CA LEU A 117 2.66 -5.48 -4.51
C LEU A 117 3.08 -4.07 -4.93
N LYS A 118 3.87 -3.42 -4.09
CA LYS A 118 4.47 -2.11 -4.37
C LYS A 118 5.93 -2.30 -4.72
N ILE A 119 6.32 -1.85 -5.92
CA ILE A 119 7.71 -1.93 -6.40
C ILE A 119 8.47 -0.80 -5.75
N ASP A 120 9.51 -1.13 -4.97
CA ASP A 120 10.29 -0.17 -4.21
C ASP A 120 10.93 0.91 -5.10
N LEU A 121 10.90 2.13 -4.61
CA LEU A 121 11.39 3.33 -5.28
C LEU A 121 12.87 3.25 -5.68
N SER A 122 13.70 2.48 -4.97
CA SER A 122 15.13 2.37 -5.28
C SER A 122 15.37 1.68 -6.63
N PHE A 123 14.54 0.70 -6.98
CA PHE A 123 14.61 0.04 -8.29
C PHE A 123 14.07 0.94 -9.40
N VAL A 124 12.96 1.65 -9.16
CA VAL A 124 12.36 2.57 -10.12
C VAL A 124 13.31 3.71 -10.48
N ARG A 125 13.97 4.29 -9.48
CA ARG A 125 14.96 5.37 -9.70
C ARG A 125 16.19 4.93 -10.49
N GLN A 126 16.59 3.67 -10.33
CA GLN A 126 17.82 3.16 -10.93
C GLN A 126 17.60 2.42 -12.27
N MET A 127 16.35 2.10 -12.65
CA MET A 127 16.07 1.21 -13.78
C MET A 127 16.55 1.76 -15.14
N GLU A 128 16.70 3.08 -15.30
CA GLU A 128 17.22 3.68 -16.53
C GLU A 128 18.74 3.61 -16.63
N GLN A 129 19.44 3.48 -15.50
CA GLN A 129 20.90 3.51 -15.42
C GLN A 129 21.49 2.13 -15.13
N SER A 130 20.67 1.18 -14.69
CA SER A 130 21.06 -0.17 -14.24
C SER A 130 20.18 -1.23 -14.87
N ASP A 131 20.76 -2.03 -15.77
CA ASP A 131 20.11 -3.22 -16.33
C ASP A 131 19.71 -4.22 -15.22
N GLY A 132 20.45 -4.24 -14.12
CA GLY A 132 20.12 -5.06 -12.95
C GLY A 132 18.81 -4.63 -12.31
N SER A 133 18.68 -3.35 -12.01
CA SER A 133 17.44 -2.78 -11.42
C SER A 133 16.26 -2.93 -12.37
N LYS A 134 16.48 -2.72 -13.67
CA LYS A 134 15.46 -2.93 -14.70
C LYS A 134 14.95 -4.37 -14.71
N ARG A 135 15.85 -5.38 -14.68
CA ARG A 135 15.47 -6.79 -14.62
C ARG A 135 14.73 -7.15 -13.33
N ILE A 136 15.08 -6.53 -12.20
CA ILE A 136 14.35 -6.72 -10.94
C ILE A 136 12.91 -6.24 -11.10
N VAL A 137 12.70 -5.02 -11.61
CA VAL A 137 11.36 -4.46 -11.87
C VAL A 137 10.56 -5.38 -12.79
N GLU A 138 11.13 -5.83 -13.91
CA GLU A 138 10.51 -6.79 -14.84
C GLU A 138 10.09 -8.08 -14.11
N THR A 139 10.98 -8.61 -13.26
CA THR A 139 10.72 -9.84 -12.50
C THR A 139 9.58 -9.67 -11.51
N ILE A 140 9.54 -8.54 -10.78
CA ILE A 140 8.45 -8.24 -9.84
C ILE A 140 7.12 -8.11 -10.58
N ILE A 141 7.11 -7.45 -11.75
CA ILE A 141 5.90 -7.30 -12.57
C ILE A 141 5.39 -8.68 -13.04
N GLN A 142 6.28 -9.55 -13.52
CA GLN A 142 5.91 -10.91 -13.94
C GLN A 142 5.39 -11.74 -12.77
N LEU A 143 6.02 -11.61 -11.59
CA LEU A 143 5.58 -12.29 -10.38
C LEU A 143 4.17 -11.84 -9.95
N GLY A 144 3.93 -10.53 -9.85
CA GLY A 144 2.61 -10.00 -9.48
C GLY A 144 1.52 -10.49 -10.42
N ARG A 145 1.79 -10.48 -11.74
CA ARG A 145 0.86 -11.04 -12.74
C ARG A 145 0.60 -12.54 -12.52
N SER A 146 1.65 -13.33 -12.26
CA SER A 146 1.51 -14.76 -12.04
C SER A 146 0.69 -15.09 -10.81
N LEU A 147 0.76 -14.25 -9.78
CA LEU A 147 0.00 -14.36 -8.54
C LEU A 147 -1.34 -13.60 -8.58
N GLN A 148 -1.68 -12.97 -9.71
CA GLN A 148 -2.90 -12.18 -9.89
C GLN A 148 -3.01 -11.01 -8.89
N LEU A 149 -1.87 -10.41 -8.52
CA LEU A 149 -1.79 -9.25 -7.66
C LEU A 149 -1.77 -7.96 -8.48
N GLU A 150 -2.40 -6.91 -7.95
CA GLU A 150 -2.25 -5.55 -8.48
C GLU A 150 -0.81 -5.08 -8.24
N LEU A 151 -0.31 -4.24 -9.14
CA LEU A 151 1.06 -3.73 -9.08
C LEU A 151 1.04 -2.21 -9.09
N ILE A 152 1.78 -1.61 -8.17
CA ILE A 152 2.03 -0.16 -8.15
C ILE A 152 3.54 0.11 -8.08
N ALA A 153 4.03 1.02 -8.90
CA ALA A 153 5.42 1.44 -8.85
C ALA A 153 5.56 2.74 -8.05
N GLU A 154 6.56 2.77 -7.18
CA GLU A 154 6.80 3.91 -6.31
C GLU A 154 7.94 4.80 -6.78
N GLY A 155 7.90 6.07 -6.35
CA GLY A 155 8.97 7.03 -6.56
C GLY A 155 9.19 7.38 -8.02
N ILE A 156 8.14 7.41 -8.84
CA ILE A 156 8.19 7.86 -10.24
C ILE A 156 8.40 9.38 -10.24
N GLU A 157 9.52 9.83 -10.78
CA GLU A 157 9.89 11.23 -10.85
C GLU A 157 9.97 11.75 -12.30
N LEU A 158 10.15 10.84 -13.28
CA LEU A 158 10.36 11.16 -14.69
C LEU A 158 9.30 10.48 -15.56
N GLU A 159 8.88 11.16 -16.62
CA GLU A 159 7.96 10.63 -17.63
C GLU A 159 8.52 9.37 -18.32
N SER A 160 9.84 9.32 -18.55
CA SER A 160 10.53 8.14 -19.08
C SER A 160 10.36 6.90 -18.21
N GLN A 161 10.41 7.05 -16.89
CA GLN A 161 10.17 5.96 -15.94
C GLN A 161 8.72 5.45 -16.06
N ALA A 162 7.75 6.36 -16.10
CA ALA A 162 6.34 6.01 -16.26
C ALA A 162 6.08 5.23 -17.56
N GLN A 163 6.70 5.67 -18.66
CA GLN A 163 6.58 5.00 -19.96
C GLN A 163 7.20 3.60 -19.96
N ILE A 164 8.38 3.43 -19.36
CA ILE A 164 9.04 2.12 -19.22
C ILE A 164 8.18 1.17 -18.39
N LEU A 165 7.67 1.61 -17.24
CA LEU A 165 6.81 0.81 -16.37
C LEU A 165 5.51 0.39 -17.07
N THR A 166 4.88 1.34 -17.79
CA THR A 166 3.68 1.06 -18.59
C THR A 166 3.97 0.03 -19.68
N ALA A 167 5.10 0.15 -20.41
CA ALA A 167 5.50 -0.81 -21.43
C ALA A 167 5.77 -2.21 -20.85
N MET A 168 6.26 -2.31 -19.61
CA MET A 168 6.40 -3.57 -18.87
C MET A 168 5.07 -4.09 -18.35
N GLY A 169 4.02 -3.22 -18.31
CA GLY A 169 2.66 -3.52 -17.89
C GLY A 169 2.39 -3.32 -16.41
N CYS A 170 3.10 -2.40 -15.78
CA CYS A 170 2.70 -1.78 -14.53
C CYS A 170 2.00 -0.46 -14.89
N HIS A 171 0.69 -0.39 -14.61
CA HIS A 171 -0.17 0.72 -15.04
C HIS A 171 -0.55 1.66 -13.87
N GLU A 172 -0.27 1.27 -12.65
CA GLU A 172 -0.44 2.12 -11.47
C GLU A 172 0.93 2.58 -10.96
N GLY A 173 1.01 3.83 -10.56
CA GLY A 173 2.23 4.40 -10.05
C GLY A 173 2.00 5.61 -9.17
N GLN A 174 2.92 5.83 -8.24
CA GLN A 174 2.96 7.03 -7.41
C GLN A 174 4.35 7.66 -7.42
N GLY A 175 4.39 8.97 -7.25
CA GLY A 175 5.65 9.72 -7.19
C GLY A 175 5.47 11.19 -7.52
N TYR A 176 6.57 11.92 -7.45
CA TYR A 176 6.58 13.37 -7.64
C TYR A 176 6.29 13.81 -9.07
N LEU A 177 6.34 12.88 -10.03
CA LEU A 177 5.86 13.15 -11.39
C LEU A 177 4.37 13.53 -11.39
N PHE A 178 3.56 12.89 -10.54
CA PHE A 178 2.12 13.09 -10.49
C PHE A 178 1.72 14.18 -9.51
N ALA A 179 2.17 14.07 -8.26
CA ALA A 179 1.96 15.06 -7.23
C ALA A 179 2.96 14.91 -6.09
N GLN A 180 3.30 16.01 -5.43
CA GLN A 180 3.96 15.98 -4.13
C GLN A 180 2.90 15.79 -3.02
N PRO A 181 3.29 15.33 -1.81
CA PRO A 181 2.37 15.24 -0.69
C PRO A 181 1.67 16.57 -0.42
N LEU A 182 0.36 16.52 -0.26
CA LEU A 182 -0.50 17.69 -0.02
C LEU A 182 -1.17 17.57 1.34
N GLU A 183 -1.38 18.71 1.99
CA GLU A 183 -2.29 18.78 3.13
C GLU A 183 -3.74 18.57 2.68
N LEU A 184 -4.58 18.00 3.54
CA LEU A 184 -5.98 17.69 3.21
C LEU A 184 -6.76 18.85 2.59
N PRO A 185 -6.71 20.10 3.10
CA PRO A 185 -7.43 21.22 2.49
C PRO A 185 -7.03 21.46 1.03
N ILE A 186 -5.72 21.41 0.75
CA ILE A 186 -5.17 21.62 -0.60
C ILE A 186 -5.57 20.47 -1.53
N LEU A 187 -5.54 19.23 -1.03
CA LEU A 187 -6.01 18.06 -1.79
C LEU A 187 -7.49 18.19 -2.17
N LEU A 188 -8.34 18.62 -1.24
CA LEU A 188 -9.76 18.84 -1.51
C LEU A 188 -10.01 19.93 -2.57
N GLU A 189 -9.25 21.03 -2.54
CA GLU A 189 -9.29 22.07 -3.58
C GLU A 189 -8.87 21.51 -4.95
N HIS A 190 -7.82 20.68 -4.97
CA HIS A 190 -7.34 20.03 -6.19
C HIS A 190 -8.39 19.10 -6.81
N LEU A 191 -9.10 18.33 -6.00
CA LEU A 191 -10.15 17.41 -6.45
C LEU A 191 -11.39 18.12 -6.99
N HIS A 192 -11.67 19.37 -6.55
CA HIS A 192 -12.77 20.18 -7.08
C HIS A 192 -12.44 20.81 -8.44
N SER A 193 -11.15 20.89 -8.78
CA SER A 193 -10.69 21.58 -9.99
C SER A 193 -10.54 20.65 -11.20
N HIS A 194 -10.70 19.34 -11.00
CA HIS A 194 -10.57 18.29 -12.01
C HIS A 194 -11.78 17.36 -12.00
#